data_4e5d4a61bfb83990f2d061a507e69142
#
_entry.id   4e5d4a61bfb83990f2d061a507e69142
#
_cell.length_a   1.000
_cell.length_b   1.000
_cell.length_c   1.000
_cell.angle_alpha   90.00
_cell.angle_beta   90.00
_cell.angle_gamma   90.00
#
_symmetry.space_group_name_H-M   'P 1'
#
loop_
_entity.id
_entity.type
_entity.pdbx_description
1 polymer ?
#
loop_
_entity_poly.entity_id
_entity_poly.type
_entity_poly.pdbx_seq_one_letter_code
_entity_poly.pdbx_strand_id
1 'polypeptide(L)'
;MSFDNILGQDRPKQTLDKALRRGRIPNAYLFYGQESVGKKFTAIEVSKALNCKTLAPVDSCDRCTSCLKIEKRIHPDLFILEPKKSSPSSRETILKIDEIRELQKKLLYLPYEGNIKVAIINNAECMNPQAANSFLKTLEEPPTKT
;
A
#
# COMPACT_ATOMS: atom_id res chain seq x y z
N MET A 1 -16.72 -3.44 -7.93
CA MET A 1 -16.47 -2.66 -6.68
C MET A 1 -15.36 -3.37 -5.94
N SER A 2 -14.35 -2.63 -5.47
CA SER A 2 -13.11 -3.26 -4.98
C SER A 2 -13.30 -4.11 -3.72
N PHE A 3 -14.14 -3.66 -2.81
CA PHE A 3 -14.37 -4.39 -1.57
C PHE A 3 -15.23 -5.65 -1.72
N ASP A 4 -16.00 -5.77 -2.80
CA ASP A 4 -16.74 -7.02 -3.11
C ASP A 4 -15.79 -8.14 -3.56
N ASN A 5 -14.63 -7.77 -4.11
CA ASN A 5 -13.61 -8.74 -4.51
C ASN A 5 -12.88 -9.38 -3.32
N ILE A 6 -12.97 -8.76 -2.12
CA ILE A 6 -12.37 -9.31 -0.89
C ILE A 6 -13.36 -10.29 -0.28
N LEU A 7 -13.07 -11.58 -0.39
CA LEU A 7 -13.88 -12.63 0.20
C LEU A 7 -13.56 -12.77 1.70
N GLY A 8 -14.62 -12.81 2.51
CA GLY A 8 -14.49 -12.84 3.98
C GLY A 8 -13.97 -11.50 4.54
N GLN A 9 -13.37 -11.54 5.73
CA GLN A 9 -12.77 -10.39 6.40
C GLN A 9 -13.74 -9.20 6.61
N ASP A 10 -14.99 -9.49 7.01
CA ASP A 10 -16.07 -8.48 7.06
C ASP A 10 -15.75 -7.30 7.99
N ARG A 11 -15.13 -7.55 9.15
CA ARG A 11 -14.77 -6.48 10.10
C ARG A 11 -13.72 -5.52 9.53
N PRO A 12 -12.58 -5.97 9.00
CA PRO A 12 -11.62 -5.11 8.31
C PRO A 12 -12.24 -4.35 7.13
N LYS A 13 -13.04 -5.02 6.29
CA LYS A 13 -13.76 -4.39 5.17
C LYS A 13 -14.63 -3.23 5.63
N GLN A 14 -15.46 -3.44 6.65
CA GLN A 14 -16.34 -2.41 7.20
C GLN A 14 -15.53 -1.24 7.78
N THR A 15 -14.40 -1.51 8.40
CA THR A 15 -13.53 -0.46 8.97
C THR A 15 -12.94 0.41 7.87
N LEU A 16 -12.43 -0.22 6.80
CA LEU A 16 -11.87 0.47 5.64
C LEU A 16 -12.96 1.28 4.90
N ASP A 17 -14.10 0.67 4.62
CA ASP A 17 -15.23 1.33 3.95
C ASP A 17 -15.69 2.56 4.72
N LYS A 18 -15.85 2.45 6.04
CA LYS A 18 -16.21 3.59 6.90
C LYS A 18 -15.17 4.71 6.86
N ALA A 19 -13.88 4.37 6.87
CA ALA A 19 -12.80 5.36 6.81
C ALA A 19 -12.81 6.11 5.47
N LEU A 20 -12.96 5.37 4.37
CA LEU A 20 -13.02 5.92 3.02
C LEU A 20 -14.25 6.83 2.83
N ARG A 21 -15.45 6.38 3.21
CA ARG A 21 -16.69 7.16 3.10
C ARG A 21 -16.69 8.42 3.95
N ARG A 22 -16.04 8.40 5.11
CA ARG A 22 -15.92 9.57 5.98
C ARG A 22 -14.79 10.52 5.57
N GLY A 23 -13.99 10.18 4.58
CA GLY A 23 -12.79 10.94 4.18
C GLY A 23 -11.73 11.05 5.28
N ARG A 24 -11.80 10.18 6.29
CA ARG A 24 -10.83 10.11 7.40
C ARG A 24 -9.93 8.90 7.20
N ILE A 25 -8.99 9.05 6.28
CA ILE A 25 -8.06 7.98 5.92
C ILE A 25 -6.78 8.21 6.71
N PRO A 26 -6.39 7.27 7.59
CA PRO A 26 -5.09 7.32 8.26
C PRO A 26 -3.94 7.30 7.25
N ASN A 27 -2.84 7.94 7.62
CA ASN A 27 -1.63 7.96 6.78
C ASN A 27 -0.97 6.59 6.63
N ALA A 28 -1.21 5.68 7.58
CA ALA A 28 -0.68 4.32 7.53
C ALA A 28 -1.70 3.31 8.06
N TYR A 29 -1.73 2.14 7.42
CA TYR A 29 -2.46 0.97 7.87
C TYR A 29 -1.50 -0.20 8.09
N LEU A 30 -1.67 -0.90 9.19
CA LEU A 30 -0.99 -2.17 9.44
C LEU A 30 -1.98 -3.32 9.27
N PHE A 31 -1.79 -4.12 8.23
CA PHE A 31 -2.53 -5.37 8.04
C PHE A 31 -1.74 -6.53 8.66
N TYR A 32 -2.26 -7.13 9.71
CA TYR A 32 -1.66 -8.29 10.36
C TYR A 32 -2.62 -9.49 10.37
N GLY A 33 -2.08 -10.67 10.51
CA GLY A 33 -2.83 -11.94 10.50
C GLY A 33 -2.06 -13.04 9.80
N GLN A 34 -2.67 -14.22 9.71
CA GLN A 34 -2.08 -15.41 9.11
C GLN A 34 -1.64 -15.15 7.66
N GLU A 35 -0.74 -15.97 7.15
CA GLU A 35 -0.37 -15.96 5.75
C GLU A 35 -1.56 -16.27 4.86
N SER A 36 -1.52 -15.78 3.63
CA SER A 36 -2.52 -16.06 2.58
C SER A 36 -3.97 -15.61 2.87
N VAL A 37 -4.23 -14.85 3.94
CA VAL A 37 -5.59 -14.31 4.21
C VAL A 37 -5.96 -13.09 3.35
N GLY A 38 -5.14 -12.73 2.36
CA GLY A 38 -5.46 -11.65 1.43
C GLY A 38 -4.99 -10.25 1.84
N LYS A 39 -4.07 -10.10 2.80
CA LYS A 39 -3.58 -8.78 3.26
C LYS A 39 -3.10 -7.88 2.12
N LYS A 40 -2.20 -8.39 1.27
CA LYS A 40 -1.68 -7.66 0.11
C LYS A 40 -2.76 -7.33 -0.92
N PHE A 41 -3.65 -8.29 -1.17
CA PHE A 41 -4.79 -8.08 -2.07
C PHE A 41 -5.67 -6.93 -1.56
N THR A 42 -6.03 -6.95 -0.28
CA THR A 42 -6.81 -5.86 0.34
C THR A 42 -6.12 -4.50 0.21
N ALA A 43 -4.79 -4.43 0.39
CA ALA A 43 -4.03 -3.19 0.22
C ALA A 43 -4.10 -2.67 -1.23
N ILE A 44 -4.07 -3.56 -2.22
CA ILE A 44 -4.23 -3.20 -3.64
C ILE A 44 -5.65 -2.68 -3.91
N GLU A 45 -6.68 -3.33 -3.36
CA GLU A 45 -8.07 -2.88 -3.52
C GLU A 45 -8.29 -1.50 -2.87
N VAL A 46 -7.74 -1.24 -1.69
CA VAL A 46 -7.73 0.10 -1.07
C VAL A 46 -7.02 1.11 -1.97
N SER A 47 -5.90 0.74 -2.56
CA SER A 47 -5.15 1.61 -3.49
C SER A 47 -5.98 1.99 -4.72
N LYS A 48 -6.77 1.05 -5.24
CA LYS A 48 -7.72 1.32 -6.34
C LYS A 48 -8.81 2.30 -5.90
N ALA A 49 -9.41 2.08 -4.72
CA ALA A 49 -10.44 2.97 -4.20
C ALA A 49 -9.92 4.42 -4.03
N LEU A 50 -8.71 4.58 -3.49
CA LEU A 50 -8.09 5.89 -3.28
C LEU A 50 -7.78 6.65 -4.58
N ASN A 51 -7.47 5.94 -5.66
CA ASN A 51 -7.01 6.51 -6.92
C ASN A 51 -7.99 6.29 -8.09
N CYS A 52 -9.20 5.80 -7.83
CA CYS A 52 -10.22 5.63 -8.86
C CYS A 52 -10.64 6.99 -9.45
N LYS A 53 -10.64 7.11 -10.76
CA LYS A 53 -11.04 8.37 -11.43
C LYS A 53 -12.55 8.64 -11.38
N THR A 54 -13.34 7.65 -11.01
CA THR A 54 -14.82 7.74 -11.05
C THR A 54 -15.43 7.75 -9.66
N LEU A 55 -14.93 6.91 -8.75
CA LEU A 55 -15.55 6.65 -7.44
C LEU A 55 -14.68 7.01 -6.24
N ALA A 56 -13.42 7.48 -6.47
CA ALA A 56 -12.55 7.83 -5.36
C ALA A 56 -13.14 8.94 -4.46
N PRO A 57 -12.84 8.91 -3.18
CA PRO A 57 -12.06 7.91 -2.46
C PRO A 57 -12.88 6.73 -1.91
N VAL A 58 -14.14 6.60 -2.27
CA VAL A 58 -15.10 5.70 -1.62
C VAL A 58 -14.95 4.26 -2.08
N ASP A 59 -14.74 4.05 -3.38
CA ASP A 59 -14.64 2.71 -3.97
C ASP A 59 -13.88 2.74 -5.29
N SER A 60 -13.66 1.59 -5.92
CA SER A 60 -13.11 1.48 -7.26
C SER A 60 -14.16 1.05 -8.27
N CYS A 61 -13.99 1.51 -9.50
CA CYS A 61 -14.85 1.10 -10.61
C CYS A 61 -14.28 -0.09 -11.40
N ASP A 62 -13.06 -0.53 -11.12
CA ASP A 62 -12.29 -1.62 -11.73
C ASP A 62 -12.09 -1.54 -13.26
N ARG A 63 -12.48 -0.44 -13.90
CA ARG A 63 -12.43 -0.25 -15.36
C ARG A 63 -11.77 1.05 -15.83
N CYS A 64 -11.61 2.04 -14.96
CA CYS A 64 -10.87 3.24 -15.35
C CYS A 64 -9.36 2.96 -15.48
N THR A 65 -8.65 3.82 -16.19
CA THR A 65 -7.22 3.66 -16.45
C THR A 65 -6.40 3.50 -15.16
N SER A 66 -6.74 4.23 -14.10
CA SER A 66 -6.06 4.14 -12.81
C SER A 66 -6.28 2.76 -12.15
N CYS A 67 -7.55 2.29 -12.05
CA CYS A 67 -7.85 0.96 -11.50
C CYS A 67 -7.12 -0.15 -12.26
N LEU A 68 -7.14 -0.11 -13.61
CA LEU A 68 -6.46 -1.11 -14.43
C LEU A 68 -4.94 -1.09 -14.27
N LYS A 69 -4.33 0.09 -14.15
CA LYS A 69 -2.89 0.22 -13.89
C LYS A 69 -2.50 -0.30 -12.51
N ILE A 70 -3.32 -0.02 -11.48
CA ILE A 70 -3.09 -0.52 -10.12
C ILE A 70 -3.22 -2.05 -10.08
N GLU A 71 -4.23 -2.60 -10.73
CA GLU A 71 -4.43 -4.05 -10.84
C GLU A 71 -3.20 -4.73 -11.45
N LYS A 72 -2.66 -4.14 -12.53
CA LYS A 72 -1.42 -4.59 -13.20
C LYS A 72 -0.14 -4.22 -12.46
N ARG A 73 -0.22 -3.47 -11.35
CA ARG A 73 0.93 -3.00 -10.55
C ARG A 73 1.91 -2.11 -11.33
N ILE A 74 1.40 -1.36 -12.31
CA ILE A 74 2.17 -0.44 -13.17
C ILE A 74 1.75 1.03 -13.00
N HIS A 75 0.95 1.34 -11.96
CA HIS A 75 0.55 2.71 -11.69
C HIS A 75 1.75 3.50 -11.15
N PRO A 76 2.06 4.71 -11.66
CA PRO A 76 3.25 5.47 -11.28
C PRO A 76 3.25 5.92 -9.81
N ASP A 77 2.06 6.04 -9.20
CA ASP A 77 1.90 6.45 -7.80
C ASP A 77 1.63 5.26 -6.85
N LEU A 78 1.82 4.03 -7.33
CA LEU A 78 1.77 2.82 -6.52
C LEU A 78 3.18 2.22 -6.39
N PHE A 79 3.68 2.12 -5.17
CA PHE A 79 4.97 1.52 -4.84
C PHE A 79 4.74 0.25 -4.03
N ILE A 80 5.30 -0.85 -4.47
CA ILE A 80 5.20 -2.13 -3.76
C ILE A 80 6.63 -2.60 -3.45
N LEU A 81 6.96 -2.67 -2.17
CA LEU A 81 8.19 -3.27 -1.69
C LEU A 81 7.93 -4.70 -1.21
N GLU A 82 8.77 -5.60 -1.66
CA GLU A 82 8.77 -7.00 -1.23
C GLU A 82 10.18 -7.41 -0.79
N PRO A 83 10.29 -8.20 0.28
CA PRO A 83 11.60 -8.66 0.72
C PRO A 83 12.26 -9.53 -0.35
N LYS A 84 13.55 -9.35 -0.50
CA LYS A 84 14.38 -10.14 -1.42
C LYS A 84 15.28 -11.05 -0.62
N LYS A 85 15.69 -12.16 -1.22
CA LYS A 85 16.68 -13.04 -0.61
C LYS A 85 17.96 -12.26 -0.29
N SER A 86 18.50 -12.46 0.90
CA SER A 86 19.74 -11.79 1.34
C SER A 86 20.94 -12.18 0.47
N SER A 87 20.96 -13.44 -0.02
CA SER A 87 21.90 -13.94 -1.02
C SER A 87 21.24 -15.05 -1.87
N PRO A 88 21.79 -15.42 -3.04
CA PRO A 88 21.22 -16.47 -3.89
C PRO A 88 21.04 -17.81 -3.18
N SER A 89 21.89 -18.12 -2.21
CA SER A 89 21.88 -19.36 -1.42
C SER A 89 21.09 -19.26 -0.11
N SER A 90 20.68 -18.05 0.28
CA SER A 90 19.96 -17.81 1.54
C SER A 90 18.49 -18.15 1.44
N ARG A 91 17.93 -18.67 2.52
CA ARG A 91 16.49 -18.80 2.73
C ARG A 91 15.89 -17.53 3.37
N GLU A 92 16.74 -16.68 3.96
CA GLU A 92 16.30 -15.46 4.61
C GLU A 92 15.99 -14.38 3.59
N THR A 93 14.84 -13.75 3.77
CA THR A 93 14.40 -12.59 3.00
C THR A 93 14.47 -11.35 3.87
N ILE A 94 14.99 -10.26 3.33
CA ILE A 94 15.11 -8.99 4.04
C ILE A 94 14.67 -7.82 3.17
N LEU A 95 14.17 -6.78 3.84
CA LEU A 95 14.00 -5.44 3.28
C LEU A 95 15.15 -4.56 3.75
N LYS A 96 16.01 -4.15 2.82
CA LYS A 96 17.21 -3.37 3.12
C LYS A 96 16.87 -1.89 3.30
N ILE A 97 17.69 -1.20 4.10
CA ILE A 97 17.55 0.23 4.35
C ILE A 97 17.56 1.06 3.05
N ASP A 98 18.36 0.67 2.05
CA ASP A 98 18.45 1.41 0.79
C ASP A 98 17.15 1.37 0.00
N GLU A 99 16.41 0.25 0.04
CA GLU A 99 15.09 0.12 -0.58
C GLU A 99 14.06 1.04 0.11
N ILE A 100 14.11 1.12 1.43
CA ILE A 100 13.27 2.05 2.20
C ILE A 100 13.61 3.51 1.89
N ARG A 101 14.90 3.86 1.84
CA ARG A 101 15.34 5.22 1.50
C ARG A 101 14.94 5.62 0.08
N GLU A 102 15.03 4.70 -0.88
CA GLU A 102 14.56 4.94 -2.25
C GLU A 102 13.04 5.18 -2.29
N LEU A 103 12.26 4.37 -1.57
CA LEU A 103 10.83 4.59 -1.41
C LEU A 103 10.54 5.97 -0.81
N GLN A 104 11.20 6.33 0.29
CA GLN A 104 11.03 7.63 0.94
C GLN A 104 11.28 8.79 -0.02
N LYS A 105 12.33 8.74 -0.83
CA LYS A 105 12.60 9.75 -1.87
C LYS A 105 11.46 9.87 -2.87
N LYS A 106 10.90 8.73 -3.33
CA LYS A 106 9.76 8.72 -4.27
C LYS A 106 8.50 9.30 -3.64
N LEU A 107 8.29 9.12 -2.34
CA LEU A 107 7.13 9.64 -1.63
C LEU A 107 7.16 11.16 -1.42
N LEU A 108 8.34 11.78 -1.42
CA LEU A 108 8.48 13.24 -1.24
C LEU A 108 7.85 14.07 -2.37
N TYR A 109 7.72 13.51 -3.57
CA TYR A 109 7.12 14.20 -4.71
C TYR A 109 5.60 14.06 -4.69
N LEU A 110 4.89 15.04 -5.27
CA LEU A 110 3.45 14.93 -5.48
C LEU A 110 3.08 13.76 -6.38
N PRO A 111 1.85 13.23 -6.28
CA PRO A 111 1.36 12.20 -7.19
C PRO A 111 1.49 12.63 -8.66
N TYR A 112 1.88 11.71 -9.52
CA TYR A 112 2.06 11.96 -10.94
C TYR A 112 0.72 11.98 -11.70
N GLU A 113 -0.12 10.97 -11.52
CA GLU A 113 -1.43 10.88 -12.17
C GLU A 113 -2.58 10.49 -11.24
N GLY A 114 -2.28 9.99 -10.05
CA GLY A 114 -3.25 9.59 -9.04
C GLY A 114 -3.67 10.74 -8.12
N ASN A 115 -4.64 10.47 -7.25
CA ASN A 115 -5.06 11.40 -6.21
C ASN A 115 -4.07 11.41 -5.03
N ILE A 116 -3.48 10.24 -4.76
CA ILE A 116 -2.61 9.99 -3.60
C ILE A 116 -1.57 8.93 -3.97
N LYS A 117 -0.35 9.07 -3.44
CA LYS A 117 0.66 8.03 -3.51
C LYS A 117 0.37 6.93 -2.50
N VAL A 118 0.53 5.70 -2.90
CA VAL A 118 0.36 4.55 -2.03
C VAL A 118 1.63 3.71 -2.02
N ALA A 119 2.16 3.45 -0.84
CA ALA A 119 3.25 2.52 -0.62
C ALA A 119 2.73 1.27 0.08
N ILE A 120 2.95 0.12 -0.50
CA ILE A 120 2.65 -1.19 0.09
C ILE A 120 3.97 -1.86 0.43
N ILE A 121 4.20 -2.10 1.71
CA ILE A 121 5.36 -2.84 2.19
C ILE A 121 4.88 -4.22 2.61
N ASN A 122 5.16 -5.21 1.76
CA ASN A 122 4.78 -6.59 2.03
C ASN A 122 5.81 -7.22 2.97
N ASN A 123 5.34 -8.02 3.92
CA ASN A 123 6.19 -8.66 4.94
C ASN A 123 7.09 -7.64 5.66
N ALA A 124 6.49 -6.61 6.23
CA ALA A 124 7.21 -5.52 6.91
C ALA A 124 8.09 -6.02 8.06
N GLU A 125 7.79 -7.17 8.64
CA GLU A 125 8.61 -7.88 9.62
C GLU A 125 9.99 -8.27 9.12
N CYS A 126 10.17 -8.32 7.79
CA CYS A 126 11.48 -8.59 7.16
C CYS A 126 12.39 -7.34 7.11
N MET A 127 11.95 -6.19 7.60
CA MET A 127 12.81 -5.02 7.73
C MET A 127 13.89 -5.29 8.79
N ASN A 128 15.14 -4.97 8.44
CA ASN A 128 16.16 -4.91 9.48
C ASN A 128 15.92 -3.68 10.39
N PRO A 129 16.49 -3.65 11.61
CA PRO A 129 16.28 -2.54 12.55
C PRO A 129 16.63 -1.15 11.98
N GLN A 130 17.64 -1.08 11.12
CA GLN A 130 18.04 0.18 10.48
C GLN A 130 17.00 0.68 9.49
N ALA A 131 16.43 -0.22 8.67
CA ALA A 131 15.35 0.09 7.74
C ALA A 131 14.08 0.53 8.49
N ALA A 132 13.69 -0.19 9.53
CA ALA A 132 12.54 0.13 10.35
C ALA A 132 12.69 1.51 11.01
N ASN A 133 13.83 1.79 11.65
CA ASN A 133 14.10 3.09 12.26
C ASN A 133 14.12 4.23 11.24
N SER A 134 14.68 4.01 10.06
CA SER A 134 14.65 5.00 8.99
C SER A 134 13.22 5.34 8.56
N PHE A 135 12.32 4.37 8.58
CA PHE A 135 10.94 4.56 8.13
C PHE A 135 10.04 5.27 9.15
N LEU A 136 10.40 5.28 10.45
CA LEU A 136 9.62 5.94 11.51
C LEU A 136 9.32 7.40 11.20
N LYS A 137 10.29 8.17 10.69
CA LYS A 137 10.07 9.57 10.32
C LYS A 137 8.96 9.74 9.28
N THR A 138 8.90 8.85 8.29
CA THR A 138 7.85 8.89 7.26
C THR A 138 6.47 8.55 7.82
N LEU A 139 6.40 7.69 8.86
CA LEU A 139 5.15 7.35 9.53
C LEU A 139 4.66 8.48 10.44
N GLU A 140 5.59 9.17 11.12
CA GLU A 140 5.28 10.29 12.04
C GLU A 140 4.92 11.56 11.27
N GLU A 141 5.67 11.85 10.20
CA GLU A 141 5.51 13.04 9.36
C GLU A 141 5.39 12.62 7.87
N PRO A 142 4.24 12.05 7.48
CA PRO A 142 4.07 11.56 6.12
C PRO A 142 4.07 12.72 5.11
N PRO A 143 4.69 12.53 3.95
CA PRO A 143 4.62 13.50 2.86
C PRO A 143 3.17 13.77 2.42
N THR A 144 2.93 14.97 1.89
CA THR A 144 1.61 15.39 1.44
C THR A 144 1.07 14.43 0.37
N LYS A 145 -0.17 14.01 0.51
CA LYS A 145 -0.85 13.06 -0.40
C LYS A 145 -0.16 11.69 -0.51
N THR A 146 0.28 11.17 0.63
CA THR A 146 0.81 9.80 0.77
C THR A 146 -0.02 9.02 1.76
#